data_567c46aa6b31a0b559193da91bfce5dd
#
_entry.id   567c46aa6b31a0b559193da91bfce5dd
#
_cell.length_a   1.000
_cell.length_b   1.000
_cell.length_c   1.000
_cell.angle_alpha   90.00
_cell.angle_beta   90.00
_cell.angle_gamma   90.00
#
_symmetry.space_group_name_H-M   'P 1'
#
loop_
_entity.id
_entity.type
_entity.pdbx_description
1 polymer ?
#
loop_
_entity_poly.entity_id
_entity_poly.type
_entity_poly.pdbx_seq_one_letter_code
_entity_poly.pdbx_strand_id
1 'polypeptide(L)'
;MSLYLEYVEEIKSRNTDLGLAPKPIDSAELLAEIIEQIKDSAHEHREDSLHFFIYNTLPGTTSAAGEKAQFLKEIILGDFALADITPTFAFELLSHMKGGPSIDVLLDLALSDDTSVSKPAAEVLKTQVFLYETDTSRLEDAFKAGNAIAKDIIESYARADFFTQLPEIDEKIEVVTYIAGEGDISTDLLSPGHQAHSRADRELHGQCMITPQAQKEIQALQAKHPNAKVMLIAEKGTMGVGSSRMSGVNNVALWAGKQASPYVPFINIAPVVAGTNGISPIFLTTVDVTGGIGLDLKNWVKKVDANGKTVVDENGDAVLEEAYSVATGTVL
;
A
#
# COMPACT_ATOMS: atom_id res chain seq x y z
N MET A 1 15.46 31.13 -0.78
CA MET A 1 15.35 30.06 0.21
C MET A 1 15.39 28.75 -0.60
N SER A 2 15.96 27.67 -0.12
CA SER A 2 15.92 26.42 -0.90
C SER A 2 14.50 25.87 -0.91
N LEU A 3 14.11 25.19 -2.00
CA LEU A 3 12.79 24.57 -2.11
C LEU A 3 12.57 23.52 -1.03
N TYR A 4 13.64 22.82 -0.65
CA TYR A 4 13.62 21.85 0.45
C TYR A 4 13.23 22.51 1.78
N LEU A 5 13.81 23.64 2.15
CA LEU A 5 13.49 24.33 3.40
C LEU A 5 12.04 24.85 3.41
N GLU A 6 11.55 25.37 2.28
CA GLU A 6 10.16 25.77 2.13
C GLU A 6 9.22 24.57 2.31
N TYR A 7 9.57 23.45 1.73
CA TYR A 7 8.81 22.19 1.84
C TYR A 7 8.77 21.67 3.29
N VAL A 8 9.89 21.69 4.00
CA VAL A 8 9.94 21.26 5.41
C VAL A 8 9.09 22.15 6.31
N GLU A 9 9.10 23.48 6.11
CA GLU A 9 8.24 24.38 6.87
C GLU A 9 6.75 24.15 6.56
N GLU A 10 6.39 23.88 5.30
CA GLU A 10 5.03 23.54 4.93
C GLU A 10 4.57 22.23 5.59
N ILE A 11 5.42 21.19 5.64
CA ILE A 11 5.11 19.94 6.36
C ILE A 11 4.89 20.21 7.84
N LYS A 12 5.75 21.00 8.49
CA LYS A 12 5.59 21.29 9.91
C LYS A 12 4.28 22.01 10.20
N SER A 13 3.96 23.06 9.46
CA SER A 13 2.71 23.79 9.60
C SER A 13 1.51 22.86 9.36
N ARG A 14 1.56 22.07 8.28
CA ARG A 14 0.51 21.13 7.93
C ARG A 14 0.25 20.07 9.02
N ASN A 15 1.30 19.52 9.62
CA ASN A 15 1.18 18.52 10.67
C ASN A 15 0.78 19.16 12.02
N THR A 16 1.46 20.23 12.44
CA THR A 16 1.26 20.87 13.75
C THR A 16 -0.07 21.61 13.82
N ASP A 17 -0.40 22.39 12.78
CA ASP A 17 -1.55 23.29 12.81
C ASP A 17 -2.83 22.59 12.37
N LEU A 18 -2.74 21.63 11.45
CA LEU A 18 -3.89 20.98 10.82
C LEU A 18 -4.01 19.49 11.16
N GLY A 19 -2.98 18.87 11.74
CA GLY A 19 -2.97 17.42 12.02
C GLY A 19 -3.03 16.56 10.76
N LEU A 20 -2.51 17.07 9.62
CA LEU A 20 -2.55 16.38 8.34
C LEU A 20 -1.27 15.61 8.08
N ALA A 21 -1.34 14.59 7.23
CA ALA A 21 -0.19 13.88 6.70
C ALA A 21 0.76 14.82 5.93
N PRO A 22 2.03 14.44 5.70
CA PRO A 22 2.96 15.21 4.91
C PRO A 22 2.38 15.60 3.55
N LYS A 23 2.72 16.78 3.04
CA LYS A 23 2.37 17.17 1.68
C LYS A 23 3.15 16.29 0.69
N PRO A 24 2.52 15.70 -0.34
CA PRO A 24 3.25 14.98 -1.36
C PRO A 24 4.13 15.91 -2.19
N ILE A 25 5.30 15.42 -2.61
CA ILE A 25 6.17 16.10 -3.58
C ILE A 25 5.64 15.79 -4.98
N ASP A 26 5.28 16.83 -5.72
CA ASP A 26 4.72 16.75 -7.07
C ASP A 26 5.51 17.57 -8.12
N SER A 27 6.54 18.33 -7.70
CA SER A 27 7.36 19.17 -8.56
C SER A 27 8.74 18.57 -8.82
N ALA A 28 9.16 18.62 -10.10
CA ALA A 28 10.47 18.16 -10.55
C ALA A 28 11.59 18.93 -9.88
N GLU A 29 11.44 20.25 -9.75
CA GLU A 29 12.48 21.14 -9.22
C GLU A 29 12.78 20.82 -7.75
N LEU A 30 11.75 20.60 -6.93
CA LEU A 30 11.93 20.21 -5.53
C LEU A 30 12.58 18.83 -5.44
N LEU A 31 12.13 17.87 -6.25
CA LEU A 31 12.68 16.54 -6.20
C LEU A 31 14.12 16.49 -6.71
N ALA A 32 14.48 17.27 -7.72
CA ALA A 32 15.85 17.39 -8.19
C ALA A 32 16.77 17.92 -7.07
N GLU A 33 16.36 18.95 -6.31
CA GLU A 33 17.10 19.43 -5.14
C GLU A 33 17.28 18.33 -4.09
N ILE A 34 16.23 17.56 -3.80
CA ILE A 34 16.28 16.42 -2.87
C ILE A 34 17.24 15.34 -3.37
N ILE A 35 17.22 15.01 -4.65
CA ILE A 35 18.15 14.02 -5.25
C ILE A 35 19.60 14.48 -5.12
N GLU A 36 19.91 15.76 -5.35
CA GLU A 36 21.26 16.29 -5.15
C GLU A 36 21.72 16.18 -3.68
N GLN A 37 20.82 16.42 -2.73
CA GLN A 37 21.11 16.19 -1.30
C GLN A 37 21.36 14.71 -0.98
N ILE A 38 20.63 13.78 -1.63
CA ILE A 38 20.85 12.34 -1.49
C ILE A 38 22.23 11.93 -2.06
N LYS A 39 22.62 12.53 -3.20
CA LYS A 39 23.90 12.24 -3.87
C LYS A 39 25.11 12.71 -3.05
N ASP A 40 24.98 13.74 -2.24
CA ASP A 40 26.02 14.19 -1.31
C ASP A 40 25.94 13.42 0.02
N SER A 41 26.86 12.47 0.21
CA SER A 41 26.91 11.62 1.40
C SER A 41 27.14 12.38 2.72
N ALA A 42 27.63 13.62 2.65
CA ALA A 42 27.91 14.48 3.81
C ALA A 42 26.81 15.55 4.02
N HIS A 43 25.77 15.58 3.18
CA HIS A 43 24.74 16.60 3.28
C HIS A 43 23.91 16.46 4.57
N GLU A 44 23.72 17.58 5.27
CA GLU A 44 23.03 17.59 6.58
C GLU A 44 21.57 17.12 6.53
N HIS A 45 20.90 17.25 5.37
CA HIS A 45 19.50 16.84 5.17
C HIS A 45 19.34 15.51 4.42
N ARG A 46 20.43 14.76 4.20
CA ARG A 46 20.42 13.55 3.37
C ARG A 46 19.43 12.50 3.84
N GLU A 47 19.34 12.28 5.16
CA GLU A 47 18.44 11.27 5.74
C GLU A 47 16.97 11.62 5.50
N ASP A 48 16.58 12.87 5.78
CA ASP A 48 15.25 13.37 5.50
C ASP A 48 14.92 13.33 4.00
N SER A 49 15.89 13.69 3.16
CA SER A 49 15.75 13.68 1.70
C SER A 49 15.54 12.26 1.15
N LEU A 50 16.23 11.26 1.69
CA LEU A 50 15.98 9.87 1.38
C LEU A 50 14.55 9.45 1.78
N HIS A 51 14.12 9.83 2.97
CA HIS A 51 12.76 9.55 3.43
C HIS A 51 11.72 10.19 2.50
N PHE A 52 11.89 11.45 2.14
CA PHE A 52 10.99 12.17 1.23
C PHE A 52 10.98 11.59 -0.19
N PHE A 53 12.13 11.22 -0.71
CA PHE A 53 12.25 10.56 -2.01
C PHE A 53 11.48 9.23 -2.03
N ILE A 54 11.65 8.41 -1.00
CA ILE A 54 11.04 7.08 -0.92
C ILE A 54 9.53 7.19 -0.66
N TYR A 55 9.13 7.93 0.38
CA TYR A 55 7.79 7.87 0.95
C TYR A 55 6.87 9.03 0.58
N ASN A 56 7.41 10.21 0.24
CA ASN A 56 6.59 11.41 0.06
C ASN A 56 6.53 11.90 -1.39
N THR A 57 7.23 11.25 -2.33
CA THR A 57 7.19 11.65 -3.74
C THR A 57 5.98 11.01 -4.42
N LEU A 58 5.08 11.85 -4.93
CA LEU A 58 3.86 11.38 -5.58
C LEU A 58 4.17 10.65 -6.88
N PRO A 59 3.70 9.41 -7.06
CA PRO A 59 3.92 8.63 -8.29
C PRO A 59 2.96 9.06 -9.41
N GLY A 60 3.06 8.39 -10.54
CA GLY A 60 2.15 8.56 -11.66
C GLY A 60 2.63 9.63 -12.64
N THR A 61 1.79 10.65 -12.91
CA THR A 61 2.01 11.60 -14.01
C THR A 61 2.53 12.97 -13.58
N THR A 62 2.98 13.12 -12.35
CA THR A 62 3.60 14.38 -11.90
C THR A 62 4.99 14.56 -12.48
N SER A 63 5.49 15.80 -12.52
CA SER A 63 6.85 16.05 -12.96
C SER A 63 7.89 15.46 -11.98
N ALA A 64 7.58 15.40 -10.69
CA ALA A 64 8.40 14.69 -9.70
C ALA A 64 8.52 13.18 -10.00
N ALA A 65 7.44 12.54 -10.47
CA ALA A 65 7.50 11.13 -10.85
C ALA A 65 8.53 10.86 -11.97
N GLY A 66 8.69 11.80 -12.90
CA GLY A 66 9.71 11.72 -13.95
C GLY A 66 11.12 11.69 -13.36
N GLU A 67 11.44 12.64 -12.48
CA GLU A 67 12.73 12.73 -11.81
C GLU A 67 12.99 11.47 -10.95
N LYS A 68 11.98 11.00 -10.21
CA LYS A 68 12.10 9.76 -9.42
C LYS A 68 12.44 8.57 -10.30
N ALA A 69 11.72 8.37 -11.39
CA ALA A 69 11.92 7.24 -12.30
C ALA A 69 13.32 7.27 -12.94
N GLN A 70 13.80 8.44 -13.36
CA GLN A 70 15.14 8.58 -13.96
C GLN A 70 16.25 8.31 -12.94
N PHE A 71 16.14 8.82 -11.72
CA PHE A 71 17.15 8.55 -10.70
C PHE A 71 17.18 7.07 -10.30
N LEU A 72 16.03 6.39 -10.22
CA LEU A 72 15.97 4.95 -10.02
C LEU A 72 16.63 4.17 -11.17
N LYS A 73 16.48 4.65 -12.42
CA LYS A 73 17.17 4.08 -13.58
C LYS A 73 18.71 4.23 -13.47
N GLU A 74 19.21 5.38 -13.05
CA GLU A 74 20.66 5.60 -12.82
C GLU A 74 21.20 4.58 -11.79
N ILE A 75 20.45 4.34 -10.70
CA ILE A 75 20.85 3.35 -9.68
C ILE A 75 20.84 1.93 -10.25
N ILE A 76 19.81 1.55 -11.02
CA ILE A 76 19.69 0.23 -11.62
C ILE A 76 20.83 -0.04 -12.61
N LEU A 77 21.19 0.94 -13.41
CA LEU A 77 22.29 0.83 -14.41
C LEU A 77 23.67 0.90 -13.77
N GLY A 78 23.78 1.29 -12.49
CA GLY A 78 25.04 1.46 -11.80
C GLY A 78 25.75 2.79 -12.11
N ASP A 79 25.06 3.72 -12.76
CA ASP A 79 25.57 5.06 -13.03
C ASP A 79 25.74 5.86 -11.72
N PHE A 80 24.93 5.52 -10.72
CA PHE A 80 25.04 6.01 -9.36
C PHE A 80 24.86 4.89 -8.34
N ALA A 81 25.83 4.74 -7.42
CA ALA A 81 25.76 3.73 -6.36
C ALA A 81 25.26 4.34 -5.05
N LEU A 82 24.17 3.81 -4.52
CA LEU A 82 23.56 4.24 -3.27
C LEU A 82 23.34 3.03 -2.35
N ALA A 83 23.91 3.08 -1.15
CA ALA A 83 23.80 1.97 -0.20
C ALA A 83 22.35 1.77 0.29
N ASP A 84 21.61 2.86 0.42
CA ASP A 84 20.23 2.88 0.95
C ASP A 84 19.20 2.40 -0.08
N ILE A 85 19.49 2.55 -1.39
CA ILE A 85 18.62 2.08 -2.47
C ILE A 85 19.43 1.19 -3.39
N THR A 86 19.34 -0.12 -3.19
CA THR A 86 19.96 -1.11 -4.07
C THR A 86 19.22 -1.18 -5.41
N PRO A 87 19.82 -1.73 -6.50
CA PRO A 87 19.10 -1.95 -7.76
C PRO A 87 17.82 -2.75 -7.60
N THR A 88 17.81 -3.76 -6.73
CA THR A 88 16.59 -4.55 -6.43
C THR A 88 15.52 -3.67 -5.79
N PHE A 89 15.87 -2.85 -4.82
CA PHE A 89 14.93 -1.93 -4.19
C PHE A 89 14.48 -0.81 -5.14
N ALA A 90 15.33 -0.37 -6.06
CA ALA A 90 14.94 0.58 -7.10
C ALA A 90 13.88 0.00 -8.05
N PHE A 91 13.97 -1.28 -8.43
CA PHE A 91 12.92 -1.97 -9.17
C PHE A 91 11.61 -2.08 -8.37
N GLU A 92 11.70 -2.34 -7.08
CA GLU A 92 10.54 -2.37 -6.18
C GLU A 92 9.85 -0.99 -6.16
N LEU A 93 10.60 0.10 -6.00
CA LEU A 93 10.07 1.46 -6.05
C LEU A 93 9.40 1.78 -7.39
N LEU A 94 10.03 1.41 -8.53
CA LEU A 94 9.41 1.55 -9.86
C LEU A 94 8.09 0.77 -9.97
N SER A 95 8.01 -0.42 -9.38
CA SER A 95 6.80 -1.25 -9.42
C SER A 95 5.60 -0.58 -8.74
N HIS A 96 5.85 0.27 -7.74
CA HIS A 96 4.81 1.00 -7.00
C HIS A 96 4.34 2.28 -7.71
N MET A 97 5.07 2.79 -8.68
CA MET A 97 4.70 4.01 -9.40
C MET A 97 3.48 3.82 -10.32
N LYS A 98 3.27 2.61 -10.84
CA LYS A 98 2.04 2.16 -11.55
C LYS A 98 1.64 2.95 -12.79
N GLY A 99 2.55 3.61 -13.47
CA GLY A 99 2.25 4.30 -14.72
C GLY A 99 3.10 5.53 -14.99
N GLY A 100 2.77 6.23 -16.08
CA GLY A 100 3.50 7.43 -16.50
C GLY A 100 4.99 7.19 -16.73
N PRO A 101 5.88 8.07 -16.24
CA PRO A 101 7.32 7.99 -16.48
C PRO A 101 7.99 6.68 -16.07
N SER A 102 7.43 5.96 -15.10
CA SER A 102 7.97 4.65 -14.69
C SER A 102 7.85 3.59 -15.79
N ILE A 103 6.82 3.67 -16.64
CA ILE A 103 6.64 2.76 -17.76
C ILE A 103 7.73 2.99 -18.81
N ASP A 104 8.03 4.25 -19.15
CA ASP A 104 9.09 4.57 -20.10
C ASP A 104 10.43 4.03 -19.64
N VAL A 105 10.77 4.25 -18.35
CA VAL A 105 12.00 3.74 -17.75
C VAL A 105 12.03 2.22 -17.75
N LEU A 106 10.93 1.55 -17.36
CA LEU A 106 10.85 0.10 -17.37
C LEU A 106 10.97 -0.50 -18.76
N LEU A 107 10.40 0.15 -19.80
CA LEU A 107 10.54 -0.25 -21.19
C LEU A 107 11.99 -0.11 -21.67
N ASP A 108 12.64 1.02 -21.35
CA ASP A 108 14.06 1.20 -21.69
C ASP A 108 14.93 0.11 -21.08
N LEU A 109 14.70 -0.22 -19.81
CA LEU A 109 15.43 -1.26 -19.09
C LEU A 109 15.11 -2.67 -19.65
N ALA A 110 13.84 -2.98 -19.89
CA ALA A 110 13.39 -4.28 -20.39
C ALA A 110 13.87 -4.57 -21.81
N LEU A 111 13.99 -3.55 -22.65
CA LEU A 111 14.43 -3.68 -24.04
C LEU A 111 15.95 -3.55 -24.20
N SER A 112 16.70 -3.39 -23.11
CA SER A 112 18.17 -3.38 -23.13
C SER A 112 18.77 -4.76 -23.41
N ASP A 113 20.00 -4.79 -23.91
CA ASP A 113 20.73 -6.03 -24.17
C ASP A 113 21.27 -6.70 -22.88
N ASP A 114 21.30 -5.96 -21.77
CA ASP A 114 21.77 -6.50 -20.48
C ASP A 114 20.68 -7.32 -19.81
N THR A 115 20.83 -8.64 -19.82
CA THR A 115 19.88 -9.58 -19.24
C THR A 115 19.77 -9.49 -17.72
N SER A 116 20.75 -8.91 -17.03
CA SER A 116 20.71 -8.68 -15.58
C SER A 116 19.75 -7.56 -15.21
N VAL A 117 19.45 -6.68 -16.15
CA VAL A 117 18.55 -5.54 -16.04
C VAL A 117 17.21 -5.81 -16.74
N SER A 118 17.26 -6.35 -17.99
CA SER A 118 16.05 -6.50 -18.81
C SER A 118 15.05 -7.52 -18.25
N LYS A 119 15.51 -8.60 -17.65
CA LYS A 119 14.60 -9.58 -17.03
C LYS A 119 13.86 -9.04 -15.81
N PRO A 120 14.52 -8.44 -14.81
CA PRO A 120 13.80 -7.82 -13.69
C PRO A 120 12.81 -6.73 -14.14
N ALA A 121 13.21 -5.89 -15.10
CA ALA A 121 12.33 -4.87 -15.66
C ALA A 121 11.08 -5.46 -16.33
N ALA A 122 11.24 -6.57 -17.06
CA ALA A 122 10.13 -7.29 -17.67
C ALA A 122 9.16 -7.83 -16.63
N GLU A 123 9.66 -8.42 -15.53
CA GLU A 123 8.80 -8.91 -14.45
C GLU A 123 7.98 -7.78 -13.82
N VAL A 124 8.58 -6.61 -13.63
CA VAL A 124 7.85 -5.43 -13.15
C VAL A 124 6.81 -4.98 -14.18
N LEU A 125 7.17 -4.89 -15.47
CA LEU A 125 6.23 -4.48 -16.54
C LEU A 125 5.01 -5.40 -16.62
N LYS A 126 5.18 -6.70 -16.48
CA LYS A 126 4.06 -7.67 -16.48
C LYS A 126 3.02 -7.37 -15.40
N THR A 127 3.38 -6.63 -14.35
CA THR A 127 2.45 -6.18 -13.29
C THR A 127 1.82 -4.81 -13.55
N GLN A 128 2.24 -4.11 -14.61
CA GLN A 128 1.74 -2.78 -14.96
C GLN A 128 0.60 -2.91 -15.97
N VAL A 129 -0.58 -2.41 -15.61
CA VAL A 129 -1.78 -2.53 -16.44
C VAL A 129 -2.17 -1.24 -17.17
N PHE A 130 -1.47 -0.15 -16.90
CA PHE A 130 -1.69 1.17 -17.49
C PHE A 130 -0.60 1.48 -18.54
N LEU A 131 -0.78 0.95 -19.74
CA LEU A 131 0.08 1.19 -20.90
C LEU A 131 -0.64 2.09 -21.90
N TYR A 132 0.11 3.03 -22.47
CA TYR A 132 -0.38 3.87 -23.56
C TYR A 132 -0.08 3.23 -24.92
N GLU A 133 -0.67 3.77 -25.98
CA GLU A 133 -0.46 3.29 -27.36
C GLU A 133 1.02 3.34 -27.76
N THR A 134 1.76 4.37 -27.33
CA THR A 134 3.21 4.49 -27.57
C THR A 134 4.01 3.38 -26.90
N ASP A 135 3.63 2.95 -25.71
CA ASP A 135 4.30 1.89 -24.96
C ASP A 135 4.10 0.53 -25.64
N THR A 136 2.85 0.25 -26.03
CA THR A 136 2.51 -0.99 -26.76
C THR A 136 3.17 -1.04 -28.12
N SER A 137 3.29 0.08 -28.83
CA SER A 137 4.00 0.16 -30.12
C SER A 137 5.50 -0.15 -29.97
N ARG A 138 6.15 0.33 -28.93
CA ARG A 138 7.55 0.01 -28.62
C ARG A 138 7.76 -1.49 -28.39
N LEU A 139 6.87 -2.12 -27.63
CA LEU A 139 6.90 -3.58 -27.41
C LEU A 139 6.65 -4.36 -28.69
N GLU A 140 5.69 -3.93 -29.51
CA GLU A 140 5.38 -4.56 -30.78
C GLU A 140 6.56 -4.49 -31.77
N ASP A 141 7.19 -3.33 -31.87
CA ASP A 141 8.35 -3.14 -32.75
C ASP A 141 9.54 -3.99 -32.30
N ALA A 142 9.82 -4.06 -31.00
CA ALA A 142 10.86 -4.92 -30.44
C ALA A 142 10.52 -6.40 -30.67
N PHE A 143 9.27 -6.82 -30.51
CA PHE A 143 8.82 -8.17 -30.81
C PHE A 143 9.03 -8.55 -32.30
N LYS A 144 8.63 -7.65 -33.21
CA LYS A 144 8.85 -7.83 -34.66
C LYS A 144 10.34 -7.94 -35.00
N ALA A 145 11.20 -7.24 -34.27
CA ALA A 145 12.64 -7.33 -34.39
C ALA A 145 13.23 -8.59 -33.77
N GLY A 146 12.44 -9.46 -33.14
CA GLY A 146 12.85 -10.73 -32.57
C GLY A 146 13.32 -10.65 -31.10
N ASN A 147 13.03 -9.55 -30.39
CA ASN A 147 13.38 -9.43 -28.98
C ASN A 147 12.55 -10.43 -28.14
N ALA A 148 13.23 -11.34 -27.44
CA ALA A 148 12.59 -12.39 -26.65
C ALA A 148 11.90 -11.86 -25.39
N ILE A 149 12.41 -10.77 -24.79
CA ILE A 149 11.81 -10.13 -23.60
C ILE A 149 10.50 -9.44 -24.00
N ALA A 150 10.48 -8.71 -25.11
CA ALA A 150 9.25 -8.10 -25.61
C ALA A 150 8.18 -9.15 -25.90
N LYS A 151 8.57 -10.30 -26.49
CA LYS A 151 7.67 -11.43 -26.72
C LYS A 151 7.08 -11.94 -25.40
N ASP A 152 7.89 -12.15 -24.40
CA ASP A 152 7.47 -12.68 -23.08
C ASP A 152 6.50 -11.73 -22.37
N ILE A 153 6.75 -10.40 -22.43
CA ILE A 153 5.84 -9.39 -21.89
C ILE A 153 4.48 -9.41 -22.61
N ILE A 154 4.48 -9.40 -23.95
CA ILE A 154 3.26 -9.42 -24.75
C ILE A 154 2.45 -10.69 -24.51
N GLU A 155 3.11 -11.84 -24.45
CA GLU A 155 2.45 -13.13 -24.15
C GLU A 155 1.85 -13.15 -22.75
N SER A 156 2.52 -12.56 -21.76
CA SER A 156 2.00 -12.43 -20.40
C SER A 156 0.72 -11.57 -20.37
N TYR A 157 0.71 -10.44 -21.07
CA TYR A 157 -0.51 -9.62 -21.20
C TYR A 157 -1.63 -10.35 -21.93
N ALA A 158 -1.31 -11.06 -23.02
CA ALA A 158 -2.30 -11.83 -23.78
C ALA A 158 -2.96 -12.94 -22.96
N ARG A 159 -2.23 -13.55 -22.04
CA ARG A 159 -2.76 -14.55 -21.09
C ARG A 159 -3.40 -13.94 -19.87
N ALA A 160 -3.28 -12.62 -19.67
CA ALA A 160 -3.72 -11.93 -18.46
C ALA A 160 -3.08 -12.49 -17.16
N ASP A 161 -1.80 -12.86 -17.22
CA ASP A 161 -1.10 -13.55 -16.13
C ASP A 161 -1.20 -12.81 -14.80
N PHE A 162 -1.11 -11.48 -14.81
CA PHE A 162 -1.26 -10.64 -13.61
C PHE A 162 -2.57 -10.86 -12.85
N PHE A 163 -3.66 -11.21 -13.56
CA PHE A 163 -4.98 -11.43 -12.97
C PHE A 163 -5.28 -12.90 -12.71
N THR A 164 -4.58 -13.82 -13.35
CA THR A 164 -4.88 -15.26 -13.33
C THR A 164 -3.85 -16.09 -12.58
N GLN A 165 -2.59 -15.63 -12.53
CA GLN A 165 -1.52 -16.31 -11.80
C GLN A 165 -1.41 -15.74 -10.39
N LEU A 166 -2.45 -15.99 -9.58
CA LEU A 166 -2.47 -15.60 -8.17
C LEU A 166 -1.70 -16.64 -7.33
N PRO A 167 -1.02 -16.19 -6.26
CA PRO A 167 -0.39 -17.11 -5.33
C PRO A 167 -1.44 -18.02 -4.67
N GLU A 168 -1.03 -19.26 -4.41
CA GLU A 168 -1.88 -20.19 -3.63
C GLU A 168 -2.12 -19.61 -2.22
N ILE A 169 -3.33 -19.81 -1.72
CA ILE A 169 -3.68 -19.43 -0.35
C ILE A 169 -3.29 -20.60 0.56
N ASP A 170 -2.59 -20.31 1.65
CA ASP A 170 -2.25 -21.29 2.67
C ASP A 170 -3.52 -21.93 3.24
N GLU A 171 -3.49 -23.25 3.47
CA GLU A 171 -4.61 -23.98 4.11
C GLU A 171 -4.90 -23.46 5.53
N LYS A 172 -3.90 -22.92 6.19
CA LYS A 172 -4.01 -22.34 7.53
C LYS A 172 -3.30 -20.98 7.57
N ILE A 173 -4.01 -19.99 8.04
CA ILE A 173 -3.48 -18.64 8.21
C ILE A 173 -3.53 -18.33 9.71
N GLU A 174 -2.35 -18.15 10.31
CA GLU A 174 -2.26 -17.62 11.67
C GLU A 174 -2.55 -16.12 11.68
N VAL A 175 -3.39 -15.68 12.57
CA VAL A 175 -3.71 -14.26 12.74
C VAL A 175 -3.50 -13.84 14.20
N VAL A 176 -3.06 -12.60 14.40
CA VAL A 176 -3.05 -11.92 15.70
C VAL A 176 -4.02 -10.75 15.64
N THR A 177 -4.89 -10.65 16.63
CA THR A 177 -5.99 -9.68 16.62
C THR A 177 -5.54 -8.28 17.03
N TYR A 178 -6.12 -7.26 16.40
CA TYR A 178 -6.02 -5.86 16.80
C TYR A 178 -7.41 -5.22 16.78
N ILE A 179 -7.89 -4.77 17.93
CA ILE A 179 -9.17 -4.05 18.04
C ILE A 179 -8.97 -2.63 17.53
N ALA A 180 -9.48 -2.36 16.33
CA ALA A 180 -9.36 -1.04 15.69
C ALA A 180 -10.24 0.03 16.32
N GLY A 181 -11.31 -0.39 16.99
CA GLY A 181 -12.22 0.47 17.74
C GLY A 181 -13.49 -0.26 18.15
N GLU A 182 -14.26 0.38 19.04
CA GLU A 182 -15.60 -0.05 19.45
C GLU A 182 -16.66 0.60 18.55
N GLY A 183 -17.66 -0.17 18.15
CA GLY A 183 -18.69 0.26 17.19
C GLY A 183 -18.26 0.12 15.74
N ASP A 184 -18.97 0.80 14.84
CA ASP A 184 -18.72 0.71 13.41
C ASP A 184 -17.37 1.35 13.04
N ILE A 185 -16.54 0.62 12.32
CA ILE A 185 -15.29 1.14 11.76
C ILE A 185 -15.56 1.68 10.36
N SER A 186 -15.50 3.01 10.26
CA SER A 186 -15.70 3.72 9.01
C SER A 186 -14.50 3.53 8.07
N THR A 187 -14.77 3.48 6.76
CA THR A 187 -13.71 3.56 5.73
C THR A 187 -12.96 4.89 5.78
N ASP A 188 -13.52 5.96 6.37
CA ASP A 188 -12.80 7.21 6.57
C ASP A 188 -11.79 7.14 7.73
N LEU A 189 -11.97 6.24 8.69
CA LEU A 189 -10.94 5.93 9.68
C LEU A 189 -9.75 5.22 9.03
N LEU A 190 -10.02 4.34 8.07
CA LEU A 190 -9.00 3.57 7.36
C LEU A 190 -8.33 4.37 6.23
N SER A 191 -9.03 5.33 5.63
CA SER A 191 -8.60 6.12 4.47
C SER A 191 -9.33 7.46 4.45
N PRO A 192 -8.85 8.46 5.20
CA PRO A 192 -9.52 9.74 5.38
C PRO A 192 -9.77 10.49 4.06
N GLY A 193 -11.01 10.98 3.86
CA GLY A 193 -11.41 11.68 2.65
C GLY A 193 -10.60 12.97 2.41
N HIS A 194 -10.22 13.70 3.46
CA HIS A 194 -9.39 14.91 3.35
C HIS A 194 -7.94 14.62 2.90
N GLN A 195 -7.50 13.37 2.92
CA GLN A 195 -6.20 12.90 2.39
C GLN A 195 -6.33 12.20 1.02
N ALA A 196 -7.46 12.33 0.34
CA ALA A 196 -7.73 11.65 -0.92
C ALA A 196 -6.70 11.94 -2.03
N HIS A 197 -6.05 13.10 -1.99
CA HIS A 197 -5.00 13.49 -2.94
C HIS A 197 -3.76 12.59 -2.90
N SER A 198 -3.48 11.94 -1.77
CA SER A 198 -2.34 11.02 -1.62
C SER A 198 -2.64 9.57 -2.03
N ARG A 199 -3.89 9.23 -2.43
CA ARG A 199 -4.30 7.86 -2.75
C ARG A 199 -3.58 7.23 -3.93
N ALA A 200 -2.99 8.05 -4.81
CA ALA A 200 -2.18 7.56 -5.92
C ALA A 200 -0.88 6.90 -5.44
N ASP A 201 -0.36 7.35 -4.30
CA ASP A 201 0.77 6.76 -3.60
C ASP A 201 0.26 5.97 -2.37
N ARG A 202 0.34 4.64 -2.42
CA ARG A 202 -0.21 3.79 -1.37
C ARG A 202 0.56 3.91 -0.07
N GLU A 203 1.87 4.06 -0.15
CA GLU A 203 2.77 4.16 0.99
C GLU A 203 2.56 5.49 1.71
N LEU A 204 2.45 6.58 0.96
CA LEU A 204 2.13 7.90 1.51
C LEU A 204 0.73 7.89 2.12
N HIS A 205 -0.27 7.41 1.39
CA HIS A 205 -1.66 7.37 1.87
C HIS A 205 -1.83 6.43 3.07
N GLY A 206 -1.07 5.34 3.13
CA GLY A 206 -1.06 4.42 4.26
C GLY A 206 -0.71 5.09 5.59
N GLN A 207 0.10 6.16 5.57
CA GLN A 207 0.45 6.92 6.77
C GLN A 207 -0.77 7.60 7.42
N CYS A 208 -1.90 7.70 6.71
CA CYS A 208 -3.13 8.31 7.21
C CYS A 208 -4.07 7.31 7.91
N MET A 209 -3.76 6.00 7.93
CA MET A 209 -4.64 4.97 8.49
C MET A 209 -4.73 5.07 10.02
N ILE A 210 -5.96 5.15 10.54
CA ILE A 210 -6.26 5.17 11.99
C ILE A 210 -5.48 6.30 12.69
N THR A 211 -4.54 5.95 13.54
CA THR A 211 -3.68 6.90 14.26
C THR A 211 -2.22 6.42 14.25
N PRO A 212 -1.23 7.32 14.40
CA PRO A 212 0.17 6.91 14.53
C PRO A 212 0.43 5.95 15.69
N GLN A 213 -0.34 6.06 16.78
CA GLN A 213 -0.24 5.14 17.91
C GLN A 213 -0.72 3.73 17.54
N ALA A 214 -1.88 3.61 16.86
CA ALA A 214 -2.39 2.34 16.36
C ALA A 214 -1.43 1.67 15.37
N GLN A 215 -0.81 2.45 14.50
CA GLN A 215 0.20 1.96 13.55
C GLN A 215 1.40 1.33 14.29
N LYS A 216 1.91 2.00 15.34
CA LYS A 216 3.00 1.47 16.17
C LYS A 216 2.60 0.18 16.90
N GLU A 217 1.38 0.10 17.40
CA GLU A 217 0.85 -1.09 18.07
C GLU A 217 0.73 -2.27 17.10
N ILE A 218 0.23 -2.03 15.88
CA ILE A 218 0.17 -3.04 14.81
C ILE A 218 1.57 -3.53 14.45
N GLN A 219 2.54 -2.63 14.27
CA GLN A 219 3.93 -2.99 14.00
C GLN A 219 4.55 -3.81 15.15
N ALA A 220 4.24 -3.47 16.40
CA ALA A 220 4.71 -4.22 17.56
C ALA A 220 4.12 -5.64 17.60
N LEU A 221 2.84 -5.81 17.22
CA LEU A 221 2.23 -7.13 17.08
C LEU A 221 2.89 -7.95 15.98
N GLN A 222 3.16 -7.34 14.81
CA GLN A 222 3.87 -8.01 13.71
C GLN A 222 5.27 -8.46 14.12
N ALA A 223 6.02 -7.60 14.83
CA ALA A 223 7.35 -7.93 15.32
C ALA A 223 7.33 -9.09 16.32
N LYS A 224 6.31 -9.13 17.18
CA LYS A 224 6.13 -10.21 18.18
C LYS A 224 5.63 -11.51 17.55
N HIS A 225 4.85 -11.44 16.48
CA HIS A 225 4.24 -12.58 15.79
C HIS A 225 4.60 -12.57 14.29
N PRO A 226 5.87 -12.85 13.94
CA PRO A 226 6.37 -12.64 12.57
C PRO A 226 5.75 -13.58 11.53
N ASN A 227 5.07 -14.64 11.97
CA ASN A 227 4.37 -15.58 11.09
C ASN A 227 2.88 -15.30 10.94
N ALA A 228 2.32 -14.48 11.82
CA ALA A 228 0.90 -14.15 11.80
C ALA A 228 0.62 -12.88 10.97
N LYS A 229 -0.58 -12.79 10.42
CA LYS A 229 -1.15 -11.54 9.89
C LYS A 229 -1.88 -10.82 11.02
N VAL A 230 -1.86 -9.49 11.03
CA VAL A 230 -2.68 -8.74 11.98
C VAL A 230 -4.10 -8.65 11.45
N MET A 231 -5.07 -9.14 12.21
CA MET A 231 -6.48 -9.03 11.91
C MET A 231 -7.09 -7.81 12.59
N LEU A 232 -7.54 -6.83 11.81
CA LEU A 232 -8.25 -5.66 12.32
C LEU A 232 -9.71 -6.01 12.63
N ILE A 233 -10.15 -5.65 13.82
CA ILE A 233 -11.50 -5.97 14.34
C ILE A 233 -12.28 -4.69 14.65
N ALA A 234 -13.52 -4.62 14.16
CA ALA A 234 -14.55 -3.69 14.65
C ALA A 234 -15.29 -4.35 15.83
N GLU A 235 -14.98 -3.94 17.06
CA GLU A 235 -15.63 -4.50 18.25
C GLU A 235 -17.03 -3.93 18.43
N LYS A 236 -18.03 -4.79 18.65
CA LYS A 236 -19.46 -4.43 18.76
C LYS A 236 -20.02 -3.66 17.55
N GLY A 237 -19.38 -3.79 16.37
CA GLY A 237 -19.75 -3.01 15.21
C GLY A 237 -19.44 -3.70 13.89
N THR A 238 -19.74 -2.98 12.81
CA THR A 238 -19.55 -3.37 11.43
C THR A 238 -18.23 -2.83 10.89
N MET A 239 -17.42 -3.67 10.28
CA MET A 239 -16.18 -3.26 9.63
C MET A 239 -16.46 -2.64 8.26
N GLY A 240 -15.84 -1.49 7.97
CA GLY A 240 -15.76 -0.92 6.62
C GLY A 240 -17.00 -0.19 6.14
N VAL A 241 -17.68 0.53 7.02
CA VAL A 241 -18.84 1.38 6.67
C VAL A 241 -18.34 2.64 5.96
N GLY A 242 -18.80 2.90 4.72
CA GLY A 242 -18.46 4.11 3.97
C GLY A 242 -18.08 3.87 2.51
N SER A 243 -17.44 4.88 1.86
CA SER A 243 -17.19 4.89 0.42
C SER A 243 -15.71 4.71 0.01
N SER A 244 -14.75 4.95 0.90
CA SER A 244 -13.31 4.88 0.60
C SER A 244 -12.74 3.46 0.69
N ARG A 245 -13.39 2.49 0.04
CA ARG A 245 -13.20 1.06 0.27
C ARG A 245 -11.84 0.55 -0.19
N MET A 246 -11.49 0.75 -1.46
CA MET A 246 -10.23 0.25 -2.03
C MET A 246 -9.01 0.84 -1.32
N SER A 247 -8.98 2.14 -1.10
CA SER A 247 -7.87 2.77 -0.38
C SER A 247 -7.82 2.35 1.10
N GLY A 248 -8.98 2.14 1.73
CA GLY A 248 -9.05 1.57 3.09
C GLY A 248 -8.46 0.16 3.16
N VAL A 249 -8.82 -0.73 2.22
CA VAL A 249 -8.25 -2.09 2.14
C VAL A 249 -6.75 -2.05 1.86
N ASN A 250 -6.29 -1.16 0.96
CA ASN A 250 -4.87 -0.99 0.68
C ASN A 250 -4.09 -0.58 1.95
N ASN A 251 -4.64 0.35 2.74
CA ASN A 251 -4.00 0.79 3.97
C ASN A 251 -3.98 -0.31 5.03
N VAL A 252 -5.05 -1.09 5.15
CA VAL A 252 -5.06 -2.27 6.03
C VAL A 252 -4.01 -3.29 5.59
N ALA A 253 -3.90 -3.57 4.30
CA ALA A 253 -2.89 -4.48 3.78
C ALA A 253 -1.47 -4.00 4.08
N LEU A 254 -1.21 -2.70 3.95
CA LEU A 254 0.09 -2.10 4.24
C LEU A 254 0.50 -2.29 5.71
N TRP A 255 -0.40 -2.00 6.63
CA TRP A 255 -0.09 -2.01 8.07
C TRP A 255 -0.30 -3.36 8.75
N ALA A 256 -1.31 -4.12 8.33
CA ALA A 256 -1.71 -5.36 8.99
C ALA A 256 -1.31 -6.63 8.23
N GLY A 257 -0.91 -6.53 6.97
CA GLY A 257 -0.38 -7.64 6.20
C GLY A 257 1.00 -8.09 6.71
N LYS A 258 1.34 -9.35 6.48
CA LYS A 258 2.69 -9.85 6.73
C LYS A 258 3.61 -9.36 5.63
N GLN A 259 4.55 -8.48 5.94
CA GLN A 259 5.51 -7.95 4.99
C GLN A 259 6.85 -7.63 5.64
N ALA A 260 7.93 -7.83 4.88
CA ALA A 260 9.28 -7.43 5.28
C ALA A 260 9.59 -5.97 4.89
N SER A 261 8.84 -5.42 3.93
CA SER A 261 9.01 -4.08 3.37
C SER A 261 7.63 -3.49 3.06
N PRO A 262 7.42 -2.17 3.24
CA PRO A 262 6.20 -1.48 2.79
C PRO A 262 6.00 -1.55 1.28
N TYR A 263 7.01 -1.97 0.52
CA TYR A 263 6.98 -2.08 -0.93
C TYR A 263 6.72 -3.49 -1.45
N VAL A 264 6.44 -4.46 -0.57
CA VAL A 264 6.02 -5.81 -1.01
C VAL A 264 4.71 -5.68 -1.81
N PRO A 265 4.60 -6.32 -2.98
CA PRO A 265 3.39 -6.25 -3.80
C PRO A 265 2.14 -6.65 -3.00
N PHE A 266 1.08 -5.88 -3.14
CA PHE A 266 -0.18 -6.08 -2.39
C PHE A 266 -0.83 -7.44 -2.64
N ILE A 267 -0.62 -8.03 -3.81
CA ILE A 267 -1.15 -9.37 -4.13
C ILE A 267 -0.64 -10.46 -3.18
N ASN A 268 0.52 -10.23 -2.54
CA ASN A 268 1.12 -11.16 -1.59
C ASN A 268 0.71 -10.88 -0.14
N ILE A 269 -0.08 -9.81 0.09
CA ILE A 269 -0.48 -9.36 1.41
C ILE A 269 -2.00 -9.41 1.47
N ALA A 270 -2.56 -10.53 1.92
CA ALA A 270 -3.99 -10.61 2.14
C ALA A 270 -4.37 -9.84 3.42
N PRO A 271 -5.13 -8.75 3.34
CA PRO A 271 -5.66 -8.09 4.52
C PRO A 271 -6.66 -9.01 5.21
N VAL A 272 -6.60 -9.08 6.54
CA VAL A 272 -7.59 -9.82 7.33
C VAL A 272 -8.36 -8.82 8.16
N VAL A 273 -9.67 -8.81 8.00
CA VAL A 273 -10.57 -7.91 8.71
C VAL A 273 -11.76 -8.67 9.29
N ALA A 274 -12.26 -8.21 10.39
CA ALA A 274 -13.43 -8.81 11.03
C ALA A 274 -14.33 -7.76 11.66
N GLY A 275 -15.60 -8.09 11.81
CA GLY A 275 -16.56 -7.30 12.57
C GLY A 275 -17.44 -8.22 13.41
N THR A 276 -17.79 -7.77 14.59
CA THR A 276 -18.70 -8.53 15.47
C THR A 276 -20.16 -8.41 15.04
N ASN A 277 -20.47 -7.36 14.25
CA ASN A 277 -21.75 -7.17 13.57
C ASN A 277 -21.58 -7.31 12.05
N GLY A 278 -20.62 -8.15 11.62
CA GLY A 278 -20.32 -8.41 10.22
C GLY A 278 -19.41 -7.35 9.57
N ILE A 279 -19.36 -7.43 8.26
CA ILE A 279 -18.58 -6.51 7.40
C ILE A 279 -19.55 -5.88 6.40
N SER A 280 -19.38 -4.58 6.15
CA SER A 280 -20.17 -3.90 5.10
C SER A 280 -20.05 -4.66 3.78
N PRO A 281 -21.15 -5.06 3.12
CA PRO A 281 -21.09 -5.96 1.95
C PRO A 281 -20.20 -5.46 0.84
N ILE A 282 -20.22 -4.14 0.58
CA ILE A 282 -19.39 -3.54 -0.47
C ILE A 282 -17.91 -3.49 -0.05
N PHE A 283 -17.62 -3.33 1.24
CA PHE A 283 -16.25 -3.39 1.74
C PHE A 283 -15.74 -4.83 1.67
N LEU A 284 -16.54 -5.83 2.05
CA LEU A 284 -16.22 -7.26 1.94
C LEU A 284 -15.88 -7.64 0.50
N THR A 285 -16.70 -7.24 -0.49
CA THR A 285 -16.39 -7.48 -1.90
C THR A 285 -15.04 -6.88 -2.32
N THR A 286 -14.70 -5.71 -1.77
CA THR A 286 -13.39 -5.08 -2.04
C THR A 286 -12.25 -5.86 -1.40
N VAL A 287 -12.44 -6.37 -0.19
CA VAL A 287 -11.47 -7.24 0.51
C VAL A 287 -11.23 -8.51 -0.32
N ASP A 288 -12.31 -9.17 -0.77
CA ASP A 288 -12.25 -10.40 -1.57
C ASP A 288 -11.50 -10.17 -2.90
N VAL A 289 -11.82 -9.10 -3.63
CA VAL A 289 -11.16 -8.76 -4.91
C VAL A 289 -9.66 -8.48 -4.74
N THR A 290 -9.24 -8.00 -3.57
CA THR A 290 -7.83 -7.77 -3.26
C THR A 290 -7.12 -9.00 -2.68
N GLY A 291 -7.78 -10.15 -2.64
CA GLY A 291 -7.24 -11.39 -2.06
C GLY A 291 -7.20 -11.38 -0.53
N GLY A 292 -7.98 -10.50 0.08
CA GLY A 292 -8.12 -10.43 1.54
C GLY A 292 -9.14 -11.42 2.10
N ILE A 293 -9.24 -11.46 3.42
CA ILE A 293 -10.17 -12.32 4.15
C ILE A 293 -11.03 -11.47 5.08
N GLY A 294 -12.33 -11.55 4.89
CA GLY A 294 -13.31 -10.92 5.77
C GLY A 294 -14.01 -11.97 6.65
N LEU A 295 -14.06 -11.73 7.95
CA LEU A 295 -14.64 -12.65 8.92
C LEU A 295 -15.77 -11.98 9.73
N ASP A 296 -16.86 -12.71 9.95
CA ASP A 296 -17.88 -12.37 10.93
C ASP A 296 -17.59 -13.15 12.21
N LEU A 297 -17.04 -12.48 13.21
CA LEU A 297 -16.58 -13.14 14.44
C LEU A 297 -17.73 -13.62 15.32
N LYS A 298 -18.86 -12.90 15.35
CA LYS A 298 -20.01 -13.22 16.24
C LYS A 298 -19.65 -13.39 17.72
N ASN A 299 -18.57 -12.77 18.17
CA ASN A 299 -18.16 -12.80 19.57
C ASN A 299 -19.06 -11.94 20.49
N TRP A 300 -19.82 -11.01 19.89
CA TRP A 300 -20.89 -10.28 20.53
C TRP A 300 -22.23 -10.72 19.96
N VAL A 301 -23.12 -11.17 20.81
CA VAL A 301 -24.44 -11.68 20.43
C VAL A 301 -25.54 -10.92 21.16
N LYS A 302 -26.72 -10.88 20.58
CA LYS A 302 -27.89 -10.30 21.25
C LYS A 302 -28.22 -11.11 22.48
N LYS A 303 -28.21 -10.46 23.63
CA LYS A 303 -28.67 -11.06 24.89
C LYS A 303 -30.12 -11.46 24.79
N VAL A 304 -30.42 -12.65 25.24
CA VAL A 304 -31.81 -13.16 25.30
C VAL A 304 -32.19 -13.47 26.75
N ASP A 305 -33.46 -13.25 27.05
CA ASP A 305 -34.05 -13.65 28.35
C ASP A 305 -34.32 -15.16 28.43
N ALA A 306 -34.82 -15.62 29.57
CA ALA A 306 -35.13 -17.02 29.80
C ALA A 306 -36.18 -17.60 28.82
N ASN A 307 -36.92 -16.76 28.10
CA ASN A 307 -37.94 -17.15 27.13
C ASN A 307 -37.41 -17.04 25.67
N GLY A 308 -36.12 -16.72 25.50
CA GLY A 308 -35.49 -16.55 24.19
C GLY A 308 -35.80 -15.20 23.50
N LYS A 309 -36.37 -14.25 24.19
CA LYS A 309 -36.66 -12.91 23.67
C LYS A 309 -35.45 -12.00 23.85
N THR A 310 -35.12 -11.23 22.81
CA THR A 310 -34.03 -10.23 22.87
C THR A 310 -34.26 -9.21 23.96
N VAL A 311 -33.30 -9.04 24.84
CA VAL A 311 -33.28 -7.96 25.85
C VAL A 311 -32.94 -6.65 25.15
N VAL A 312 -33.70 -5.61 25.46
CA VAL A 312 -33.45 -4.25 24.93
C VAL A 312 -33.16 -3.29 26.08
N ASP A 313 -32.38 -2.26 25.80
CA ASP A 313 -32.09 -1.18 26.73
C ASP A 313 -33.24 -0.14 26.81
N GLU A 314 -33.02 0.96 27.52
CA GLU A 314 -33.98 2.07 27.70
C GLU A 314 -34.33 2.81 26.40
N ASN A 315 -33.47 2.71 25.35
CA ASN A 315 -33.68 3.30 24.03
C ASN A 315 -34.37 2.33 23.06
N GLY A 316 -34.56 1.07 23.47
CA GLY A 316 -35.12 0.00 22.64
C GLY A 316 -34.11 -0.74 21.79
N ASP A 317 -32.80 -0.50 22.00
CA ASP A 317 -31.72 -1.19 21.30
C ASP A 317 -31.40 -2.53 21.93
N ALA A 318 -31.01 -3.52 21.12
CA ALA A 318 -30.65 -4.84 21.61
C ALA A 318 -29.39 -4.78 22.49
N VAL A 319 -29.51 -5.26 23.73
CA VAL A 319 -28.36 -5.45 24.61
C VAL A 319 -27.50 -6.57 24.05
N LEU A 320 -26.19 -6.30 23.90
CA LEU A 320 -25.22 -7.31 23.49
C LEU A 320 -24.55 -7.94 24.70
N GLU A 321 -24.23 -9.22 24.59
CA GLU A 321 -23.40 -9.94 25.57
C GLU A 321 -22.25 -10.64 24.86
N GLU A 322 -21.11 -10.77 25.53
CA GLU A 322 -19.93 -11.40 25.00
C GLU A 322 -20.08 -12.92 25.01
N ALA A 323 -20.10 -13.54 23.84
CA ALA A 323 -20.17 -15.00 23.70
C ALA A 323 -18.80 -15.65 23.96
N TYR A 324 -17.73 -14.98 23.54
CA TYR A 324 -16.34 -15.36 23.82
C TYR A 324 -15.42 -14.13 23.67
N SER A 325 -14.37 -14.09 24.46
CA SER A 325 -13.48 -12.93 24.52
C SER A 325 -12.47 -12.92 23.36
N VAL A 326 -12.35 -11.77 22.71
CA VAL A 326 -11.29 -11.48 21.75
C VAL A 326 -10.67 -10.15 22.14
N ALA A 327 -9.40 -10.19 22.50
CA ALA A 327 -8.64 -8.99 22.87
C ALA A 327 -7.50 -8.75 21.88
N THR A 328 -7.02 -7.52 21.80
CA THR A 328 -5.81 -7.21 21.04
C THR A 328 -4.65 -8.12 21.47
N GLY A 329 -3.99 -8.76 20.52
CA GLY A 329 -2.88 -9.70 20.77
C GLY A 329 -3.30 -11.17 20.96
N THR A 330 -4.60 -11.50 20.79
CA THR A 330 -5.03 -12.92 20.75
C THR A 330 -4.55 -13.54 19.44
N VAL A 331 -3.94 -14.73 19.50
CA VAL A 331 -3.53 -15.52 18.33
C VAL A 331 -4.63 -16.54 18.02
N LEU A 332 -5.06 -16.59 16.75
CA LEU A 332 -6.12 -17.47 16.25
C LEU A 332 -5.63 -18.29 15.06
#